data_63dc9dcdc78701182285048def31c5d0
#
_entry.id   63dc9dcdc78701182285048def31c5d0
#
_cell.length_a   1.000
_cell.length_b   1.000
_cell.length_c   1.000
_cell.angle_alpha   90.00
_cell.angle_beta   90.00
_cell.angle_gamma   90.00
#
_symmetry.space_group_name_H-M   'P 1'
#
loop_
_entity.id
_entity.type
_entity.pdbx_description
1 polymer ?
#
loop_
_entity_poly.entity_id
_entity_poly.type
_entity_poly.pdbx_seq_one_letter_code
_entity_poly.pdbx_strand_id
1 'polypeptide(L)'
;SAPDTSQKNAVPGSGKLPKRPKPENGQLDILYEDAHTIFINKPVGMLSQKASPGDVSLVEYLTAYLLDSGQITRDELRTFHPAVCNRLDRNTSGIVAAGKTLGALQGLGKMFRERSMKKYYLCLVNGILTDEKRISGWLVKDERKKPGYGDAGRDKRFCTD
;
A
#
# COMPACT_ATOMS: atom_id res chain seq x y z
N SER A 1 34.72 -37.27 -25.93
CA SER A 1 34.53 -35.81 -26.15
C SER A 1 33.10 -35.47 -25.85
N ALA A 2 32.85 -34.89 -24.69
CA ALA A 2 31.56 -34.32 -24.28
C ALA A 2 31.56 -32.81 -24.52
N PRO A 3 30.49 -32.21 -25.02
CA PRO A 3 30.44 -30.77 -25.21
C PRO A 3 30.14 -30.05 -23.90
N ASP A 4 30.98 -29.07 -23.63
CA ASP A 4 30.83 -28.05 -22.56
C ASP A 4 29.63 -27.15 -22.87
N THR A 5 28.63 -27.16 -22.00
CA THR A 5 27.46 -26.29 -22.08
C THR A 5 27.41 -25.32 -20.90
N SER A 6 28.45 -24.46 -20.79
CA SER A 6 28.43 -23.30 -19.90
C SER A 6 27.81 -22.10 -20.60
N GLN A 7 26.51 -22.09 -20.81
CA GLN A 7 25.82 -20.85 -21.16
C GLN A 7 25.52 -20.06 -19.86
N LYS A 8 26.34 -19.07 -19.60
CA LYS A 8 26.08 -18.00 -18.61
C LYS A 8 24.90 -17.17 -19.11
N ASN A 9 23.73 -17.36 -18.51
CA ASN A 9 22.62 -16.44 -18.68
C ASN A 9 22.98 -15.09 -18.07
N ALA A 10 23.37 -14.15 -18.93
CA ALA A 10 23.56 -12.76 -18.55
C ALA A 10 22.20 -12.14 -18.18
N VAL A 11 22.06 -11.72 -16.94
CA VAL A 11 20.95 -10.90 -16.48
C VAL A 11 21.00 -9.56 -17.24
N PRO A 12 19.94 -9.13 -17.95
CA PRO A 12 19.94 -7.85 -18.64
C PRO A 12 20.12 -6.70 -17.64
N GLY A 13 20.99 -5.77 -18.03
CA GLY A 13 21.49 -4.69 -17.21
C GLY A 13 20.44 -3.82 -16.52
N SER A 14 20.89 -3.14 -15.49
CA SER A 14 20.22 -2.15 -14.66
C SER A 14 19.66 -0.97 -15.48
N GLY A 15 18.56 -1.21 -16.17
CA GLY A 15 17.73 -0.14 -16.71
C GLY A 15 17.15 0.66 -15.53
N LYS A 16 17.36 1.98 -15.52
CA LYS A 16 16.64 2.87 -14.60
C LYS A 16 15.16 2.52 -14.66
N LEU A 17 14.62 2.06 -13.54
CA LEU A 17 13.18 1.85 -13.39
C LEU A 17 12.44 3.11 -13.88
N PRO A 18 11.40 2.97 -14.70
CA PRO A 18 10.63 4.12 -15.16
C PRO A 18 10.17 4.93 -13.95
N LYS A 19 10.30 6.27 -14.06
CA LYS A 19 9.79 7.18 -13.02
C LYS A 19 8.32 6.84 -12.81
N ARG A 20 7.99 6.45 -11.57
CA ARG A 20 6.65 6.02 -11.17
C ARG A 20 5.66 7.13 -11.47
N PRO A 21 4.51 6.82 -12.07
CA PRO A 21 3.50 7.84 -12.33
C PRO A 21 3.08 8.45 -10.98
N LYS A 22 3.31 9.76 -10.83
CA LYS A 22 2.51 10.54 -9.91
C LYS A 22 1.08 10.51 -10.47
N PRO A 23 0.04 10.52 -9.62
CA PRO A 23 -1.31 10.72 -10.15
C PRO A 23 -1.26 11.94 -11.05
N GLU A 24 -1.53 11.75 -12.33
CA GLU A 24 -1.57 12.84 -13.28
C GLU A 24 -2.63 13.81 -12.77
N ASN A 25 -2.23 15.05 -12.54
CA ASN A 25 -3.09 16.16 -12.07
C ASN A 25 -3.64 16.07 -10.63
N GLY A 26 -3.04 15.32 -9.71
CA GLY A 26 -3.53 15.25 -8.32
C GLY A 26 -4.88 14.54 -8.15
N GLN A 27 -5.39 13.92 -9.20
CA GLN A 27 -6.70 13.27 -9.20
C GLN A 27 -6.61 11.89 -8.53
N LEU A 28 -7.49 11.66 -7.54
CA LEU A 28 -7.64 10.35 -6.91
C LEU A 28 -8.39 9.39 -7.83
N ASP A 29 -7.93 8.15 -7.90
CA ASP A 29 -8.68 7.06 -8.53
C ASP A 29 -9.71 6.52 -7.52
N ILE A 30 -10.92 7.10 -7.54
CA ILE A 30 -12.00 6.81 -6.60
C ILE A 30 -12.83 5.65 -7.15
N LEU A 31 -12.86 4.54 -6.40
CA LEU A 31 -13.62 3.35 -6.76
C LEU A 31 -15.06 3.39 -6.23
N TYR A 32 -15.25 4.02 -5.08
CA TYR A 32 -16.55 4.21 -4.44
C TYR A 32 -16.51 5.41 -3.51
N GLU A 33 -17.59 6.14 -3.44
CA GLU A 33 -17.74 7.25 -2.51
C GLU A 33 -19.22 7.41 -2.12
N ASP A 34 -19.44 7.66 -0.82
CA ASP A 34 -20.74 8.08 -0.27
C ASP A 34 -20.56 9.29 0.67
N ALA A 35 -21.58 9.65 1.42
CA ALA A 35 -21.52 10.78 2.35
C ALA A 35 -20.49 10.59 3.49
N HIS A 36 -20.10 9.35 3.81
CA HIS A 36 -19.33 9.02 5.00
C HIS A 36 -18.01 8.34 4.70
N THR A 37 -17.93 7.60 3.60
CA THR A 37 -16.78 6.77 3.24
C THR A 37 -16.30 7.02 1.83
N ILE A 38 -15.03 6.74 1.58
CA ILE A 38 -14.43 6.77 0.26
C ILE A 38 -13.42 5.62 0.12
N PHE A 39 -13.45 4.93 -1.02
CA PHE A 39 -12.54 3.85 -1.37
C PHE A 39 -11.71 4.27 -2.57
N ILE A 40 -10.41 4.27 -2.40
CA ILE A 40 -9.46 4.83 -3.37
C ILE A 40 -8.51 3.73 -3.83
N ASN A 41 -8.29 3.61 -5.12
CA ASN A 41 -7.25 2.79 -5.69
C ASN A 41 -5.90 3.51 -5.55
N LYS A 42 -5.14 3.16 -4.52
CA LYS A 42 -3.82 3.75 -4.28
C LYS A 42 -2.82 3.24 -5.32
N PRO A 43 -2.15 4.11 -6.08
CA PRO A 43 -1.12 3.68 -7.01
C PRO A 43 0.14 3.20 -6.30
N VAL A 44 0.95 2.41 -7.01
CA VAL A 44 2.32 2.07 -6.59
C VAL A 44 3.16 3.36 -6.48
N GLY A 45 4.00 3.43 -5.47
CA GLY A 45 4.90 4.58 -5.25
C GLY A 45 4.35 5.65 -4.30
N MET A 46 3.03 5.66 -4.06
CA MET A 46 2.38 6.55 -3.12
C MET A 46 2.39 5.98 -1.70
N LEU A 47 2.66 6.82 -0.71
CA LEU A 47 2.48 6.48 0.71
C LEU A 47 0.99 6.51 1.07
N SER A 48 0.53 5.59 1.90
CA SER A 48 -0.82 5.66 2.48
C SER A 48 -0.92 6.80 3.51
N GLN A 49 0.13 6.96 4.32
CA GLN A 49 0.29 8.04 5.30
C GLN A 49 1.74 8.53 5.28
N LYS A 50 1.98 9.76 5.71
CA LYS A 50 3.34 10.32 5.85
C LYS A 50 4.20 9.45 6.76
N ALA A 51 5.44 9.23 6.36
CA ALA A 51 6.50 8.67 7.20
C ALA A 51 7.37 9.79 7.81
N SER A 52 7.45 10.93 7.12
CA SER A 52 8.22 12.11 7.52
C SER A 52 7.43 13.40 7.23
N PRO A 53 7.71 14.52 7.93
CA PRO A 53 6.95 15.77 7.76
C PRO A 53 6.90 16.32 6.33
N GLY A 54 7.95 16.08 5.53
CA GLY A 54 8.04 16.53 4.12
C GLY A 54 7.37 15.58 3.10
N ASP A 55 6.85 14.45 3.54
CA ASP A 55 6.20 13.50 2.64
C ASP A 55 4.81 13.98 2.22
N VAL A 56 4.43 13.62 1.00
CA VAL A 56 3.05 13.71 0.52
C VAL A 56 2.50 12.30 0.42
N SER A 57 1.35 12.06 1.00
CA SER A 57 0.71 10.75 1.05
C SER A 57 -0.74 10.81 0.55
N LEU A 58 -1.39 9.65 0.49
CA LEU A 58 -2.79 9.55 0.10
C LEU A 58 -3.71 10.42 0.96
N VAL A 59 -3.38 10.59 2.25
CA VAL A 59 -4.18 11.43 3.17
C VAL A 59 -4.18 12.91 2.73
N GLU A 60 -3.04 13.44 2.26
CA GLU A 60 -2.97 14.81 1.78
C GLU A 60 -3.77 14.99 0.49
N TYR A 61 -3.69 14.05 -0.45
CA TYR A 61 -4.50 14.06 -1.67
C TYR A 61 -5.99 13.97 -1.35
N LEU A 62 -6.38 13.09 -0.42
CA LEU A 62 -7.77 12.98 0.05
C LEU A 62 -8.26 14.29 0.67
N THR A 63 -7.47 14.88 1.54
CA THR A 63 -7.84 16.15 2.20
C THR A 63 -8.00 17.28 1.18
N ALA A 64 -7.10 17.38 0.20
CA ALA A 64 -7.22 18.35 -0.87
C ALA A 64 -8.48 18.14 -1.71
N TYR A 65 -8.75 16.88 -2.09
CA TYR A 65 -9.96 16.53 -2.84
C TYR A 65 -11.25 16.94 -2.11
N LEU A 66 -11.35 16.64 -0.82
CA LEU A 66 -12.55 16.96 -0.03
C LEU A 66 -12.73 18.47 0.17
N LEU A 67 -11.63 19.24 0.27
CA LEU A 67 -11.67 20.69 0.30
C LEU A 67 -12.10 21.28 -1.05
N ASP A 68 -11.50 20.83 -2.14
CA ASP A 68 -11.77 21.32 -3.49
C ASP A 68 -13.19 21.01 -3.95
N SER A 69 -13.72 19.86 -3.53
CA SER A 69 -15.12 19.47 -3.79
C SER A 69 -16.14 20.07 -2.82
N GLY A 70 -15.70 20.88 -1.85
CA GLY A 70 -16.57 21.52 -0.85
C GLY A 70 -17.20 20.55 0.15
N GLN A 71 -16.69 19.33 0.25
CA GLN A 71 -17.22 18.31 1.17
C GLN A 71 -16.71 18.48 2.61
N ILE A 72 -15.65 19.23 2.79
CA ILE A 72 -15.11 19.63 4.08
C ILE A 72 -14.59 21.06 3.98
N THR A 73 -14.71 21.83 5.05
CA THR A 73 -14.19 23.17 5.16
C THR A 73 -12.86 23.21 5.93
N ARG A 74 -12.11 24.30 5.79
CA ARG A 74 -10.87 24.51 6.57
C ARG A 74 -11.13 24.59 8.07
N ASP A 75 -12.31 25.08 8.48
CA ASP A 75 -12.67 25.16 9.90
C ASP A 75 -12.99 23.79 10.46
N GLU A 76 -13.66 22.92 9.71
CA GLU A 76 -13.91 21.53 10.11
C GLU A 76 -12.61 20.75 10.25
N LEU A 77 -11.59 21.01 9.43
CA LEU A 77 -10.26 20.40 9.56
C LEU A 77 -9.54 20.72 10.87
N ARG A 78 -9.99 21.73 11.63
CA ARG A 78 -9.41 22.04 12.97
C ARG A 78 -9.86 21.03 14.03
N THR A 79 -10.98 20.38 13.83
CA THR A 79 -11.58 19.44 14.78
C THR A 79 -11.62 18.02 14.28
N PHE A 80 -11.65 17.82 12.97
CA PHE A 80 -11.72 16.50 12.33
C PHE A 80 -10.76 16.44 11.14
N HIS A 81 -9.97 15.37 11.06
CA HIS A 81 -9.10 15.10 9.93
C HIS A 81 -9.53 13.81 9.23
N PRO A 82 -9.84 13.85 7.93
CA PRO A 82 -10.05 12.64 7.13
C PRO A 82 -8.83 11.73 7.23
N ALA A 83 -9.06 10.43 7.36
CA ALA A 83 -7.96 9.48 7.51
C ALA A 83 -8.24 8.15 6.82
N VAL A 84 -7.18 7.45 6.46
CA VAL A 84 -7.26 6.10 5.91
C VAL A 84 -7.43 5.08 7.03
N CYS A 85 -8.29 4.08 6.81
CA CYS A 85 -8.62 3.04 7.78
C CYS A 85 -7.74 1.79 7.63
N ASN A 86 -7.13 1.60 6.46
CA ASN A 86 -6.10 0.59 6.21
C ASN A 86 -4.91 1.21 5.49
N ARG A 87 -3.77 0.55 5.57
CA ARG A 87 -2.54 1.00 4.91
C ARG A 87 -2.04 -0.07 3.97
N LEU A 88 -1.54 0.37 2.84
CA LEU A 88 -0.75 -0.42 1.91
C LEU A 88 0.67 0.15 1.88
N ASP A 89 1.65 -0.70 1.71
CA ASP A 89 3.04 -0.26 1.54
C ASP A 89 3.19 0.62 0.31
N ARG A 90 4.25 1.41 0.24
CA ARG A 90 4.54 2.30 -0.89
C ARG A 90 4.52 1.55 -2.23
N ASN A 91 5.04 0.33 -2.24
CA ASN A 91 5.16 -0.51 -3.45
C ASN A 91 3.94 -1.41 -3.72
N THR A 92 2.91 -1.30 -2.90
CA THR A 92 1.66 -2.04 -3.06
C THR A 92 0.58 -1.10 -3.56
N SER A 93 -0.05 -1.43 -4.67
CA SER A 93 -1.26 -0.77 -5.16
C SER A 93 -2.52 -1.46 -4.65
N GLY A 94 -3.65 -0.78 -4.73
CA GLY A 94 -4.95 -1.36 -4.43
C GLY A 94 -5.81 -0.53 -3.50
N ILE A 95 -6.86 -1.13 -2.97
CA ILE A 95 -7.94 -0.44 -2.28
C ILE A 95 -7.50 0.05 -0.91
N VAL A 96 -7.64 1.35 -0.70
CA VAL A 96 -7.53 1.99 0.61
C VAL A 96 -8.89 2.60 0.95
N ALA A 97 -9.45 2.20 2.09
CA ALA A 97 -10.68 2.75 2.64
C ALA A 97 -10.36 3.95 3.55
N ALA A 98 -11.12 5.00 3.42
CA ALA A 98 -10.99 6.18 4.26
C ALA A 98 -12.37 6.65 4.77
N GLY A 99 -12.38 7.25 5.95
CA GLY A 99 -13.55 7.86 6.53
C GLY A 99 -13.55 9.38 6.31
N LYS A 100 -14.68 9.88 5.84
CA LYS A 100 -14.96 11.31 5.66
C LYS A 100 -15.60 11.93 6.91
N THR A 101 -16.06 11.08 7.83
CA THR A 101 -16.66 11.46 9.11
C THR A 101 -16.07 10.65 10.26
N LEU A 102 -16.16 11.17 11.47
CA LEU A 102 -15.65 10.47 12.66
C LEU A 102 -16.34 9.11 12.86
N GLY A 103 -17.66 9.03 12.65
CA GLY A 103 -18.40 7.77 12.76
C GLY A 103 -17.92 6.72 11.76
N ALA A 104 -17.65 7.13 10.51
CA ALA A 104 -17.12 6.24 9.50
C ALA A 104 -15.70 5.77 9.83
N LEU A 105 -14.83 6.65 10.32
CA LEU A 105 -13.48 6.27 10.77
C LEU A 105 -13.52 5.24 11.89
N GLN A 106 -14.39 5.44 12.88
CA GLN A 106 -14.56 4.51 14.00
C GLN A 106 -15.12 3.18 13.54
N GLY A 107 -16.16 3.20 12.70
CA GLY A 107 -16.80 2.00 12.15
C GLY A 107 -15.86 1.16 11.31
N LEU A 108 -15.24 1.76 10.28
CA LEU A 108 -14.26 1.08 9.45
C LEU A 108 -13.04 0.61 10.26
N GLY A 109 -12.52 1.45 11.16
CA GLY A 109 -11.41 1.10 12.02
C GLY A 109 -11.72 -0.10 12.94
N LYS A 110 -12.96 -0.20 13.44
CA LYS A 110 -13.44 -1.36 14.18
C LYS A 110 -13.45 -2.61 13.30
N MET A 111 -14.05 -2.54 12.10
CA MET A 111 -14.13 -3.67 11.16
C MET A 111 -12.73 -4.22 10.80
N PHE A 112 -11.74 -3.33 10.55
CA PHE A 112 -10.37 -3.73 10.28
C PHE A 112 -9.69 -4.38 11.49
N ARG A 113 -9.91 -3.85 12.69
CA ARG A 113 -9.34 -4.35 13.95
C ARG A 113 -9.90 -5.71 14.33
N GLU A 114 -11.20 -5.91 14.18
CA GLU A 114 -11.92 -7.15 14.46
C GLU A 114 -11.77 -8.20 13.35
N ARG A 115 -11.07 -7.84 12.25
CA ARG A 115 -10.87 -8.70 11.08
C ARG A 115 -12.18 -9.20 10.46
N SER A 116 -13.28 -8.45 10.61
CA SER A 116 -14.56 -8.77 9.99
C SER A 116 -14.56 -8.54 8.47
N MET A 117 -13.62 -7.74 7.97
CA MET A 117 -13.39 -7.54 6.54
C MET A 117 -12.35 -8.52 6.00
N LYS A 118 -12.71 -9.24 4.94
CA LYS A 118 -11.77 -10.09 4.20
C LYS A 118 -10.88 -9.22 3.32
N LYS A 119 -9.58 -9.50 3.31
CA LYS A 119 -8.59 -8.79 2.49
C LYS A 119 -7.93 -9.78 1.54
N TYR A 120 -7.93 -9.45 0.26
CA TYR A 120 -7.34 -10.25 -0.79
C TYR A 120 -6.23 -9.46 -1.49
N TYR A 121 -5.17 -10.15 -1.87
CA TYR A 121 -4.03 -9.57 -2.57
C TYR A 121 -3.65 -10.45 -3.75
N LEU A 122 -3.30 -9.81 -4.87
CA LEU A 122 -2.61 -10.47 -5.96
C LEU A 122 -1.11 -10.29 -5.77
N CYS A 123 -0.35 -11.37 -5.86
CA CYS A 123 1.10 -11.31 -5.79
C CYS A 123 1.74 -12.22 -6.84
N LEU A 124 2.91 -11.79 -7.32
CA LEU A 124 3.74 -12.60 -8.19
C LEU A 124 4.74 -13.36 -7.34
N VAL A 125 4.84 -14.68 -7.54
CA VAL A 125 5.76 -15.55 -6.82
C VAL A 125 6.67 -16.29 -7.78
N ASN A 126 7.86 -16.70 -7.31
CA ASN A 126 8.74 -17.55 -8.08
C ASN A 126 8.24 -19.02 -8.01
N GLY A 127 8.23 -19.69 -9.16
CA GLY A 127 7.81 -21.07 -9.28
C GLY A 127 6.32 -21.24 -9.58
N ILE A 128 5.87 -22.48 -9.52
CA ILE A 128 4.49 -22.88 -9.82
C ILE A 128 3.84 -23.32 -8.51
N LEU A 129 2.72 -22.71 -8.16
CA LEU A 129 1.84 -23.20 -7.10
C LEU A 129 0.79 -24.10 -7.73
N THR A 130 0.87 -25.41 -7.42
CA THR A 130 -0.09 -26.42 -7.91
C THR A 130 -1.33 -26.51 -7.02
N ASP A 131 -1.20 -26.14 -5.76
CA ASP A 131 -2.24 -26.30 -4.75
C ASP A 131 -2.38 -25.07 -3.85
N GLU A 132 -3.56 -24.91 -3.26
CA GLU A 132 -3.78 -23.91 -2.21
C GLU A 132 -2.89 -24.21 -1.00
N LYS A 133 -2.20 -23.19 -0.49
CA LYS A 133 -1.36 -23.30 0.71
C LYS A 133 -1.86 -22.35 1.78
N ARG A 134 -2.10 -22.89 2.97
CA ARG A 134 -2.32 -22.08 4.17
C ARG A 134 -1.00 -21.93 4.92
N ILE A 135 -0.56 -20.68 5.09
CA ILE A 135 0.64 -20.34 5.84
C ILE A 135 0.22 -19.57 7.07
N SER A 136 0.63 -20.04 8.25
CA SER A 136 0.45 -19.33 9.51
C SER A 136 1.79 -19.25 10.23
N GLY A 137 2.07 -18.12 10.88
CA GLY A 137 3.33 -17.91 11.58
C GLY A 137 3.44 -16.50 12.16
N TRP A 138 4.53 -16.25 12.86
CA TRP A 138 4.85 -14.96 13.46
C TRP A 138 5.79 -14.17 12.57
N LEU A 139 5.52 -12.89 12.38
CA LEU A 139 6.41 -11.98 11.65
C LEU A 139 7.35 -11.32 12.66
N VAL A 140 8.63 -11.66 12.63
CA VAL A 140 9.66 -11.00 13.46
C VAL A 140 10.32 -9.89 12.62
N LYS A 141 10.29 -8.66 13.13
CA LYS A 141 10.99 -7.54 12.51
C LYS A 141 12.45 -7.58 12.98
N ASP A 142 13.38 -7.75 12.04
CA ASP A 142 14.81 -7.61 12.33
C ASP A 142 15.16 -6.11 12.41
N GLU A 143 15.27 -5.58 13.62
CA GLU A 143 15.58 -4.17 13.86
C GLU A 143 17.03 -3.78 13.48
N ARG A 144 17.91 -4.74 13.26
CA ARG A 144 19.30 -4.50 12.86
C ARG A 144 19.45 -4.19 11.38
N LYS A 145 18.46 -4.57 10.57
CA LYS A 145 18.41 -4.23 9.15
C LYS A 145 17.49 -3.03 8.94
N LYS A 146 18.07 -1.81 8.97
CA LYS A 146 17.39 -0.66 8.36
C LYS A 146 17.14 -1.04 6.89
N PRO A 147 15.92 -0.93 6.35
CA PRO A 147 15.69 -1.17 4.94
C PRO A 147 16.43 -0.07 4.17
N GLY A 148 17.62 -0.39 3.69
CA GLY A 148 18.30 0.40 2.69
C GLY A 148 17.44 0.39 1.43
N TYR A 149 17.32 1.52 0.79
CA TYR A 149 16.67 1.70 -0.50
C TYR A 149 17.43 0.84 -1.53
N GLY A 150 17.00 -0.39 -1.77
CA GLY A 150 17.65 -1.27 -2.74
C GLY A 150 17.52 -2.77 -2.52
N ASP A 151 17.05 -3.23 -1.39
CA ASP A 151 16.94 -4.68 -1.14
C ASP A 151 15.47 -5.11 -0.94
N ALA A 152 14.73 -5.10 -2.04
CA ALA A 152 13.43 -5.75 -2.13
C ALA A 152 13.66 -7.24 -2.40
N GLY A 153 14.03 -8.00 -1.38
CA GLY A 153 14.03 -9.43 -1.58
C GLY A 153 15.05 -10.25 -0.86
N ARG A 154 15.26 -10.07 0.43
CA ARG A 154 15.81 -11.16 1.24
C ARG A 154 15.42 -11.04 2.70
N ASP A 155 14.83 -12.14 3.15
CA ASP A 155 14.74 -12.59 4.53
C ASP A 155 13.64 -11.97 5.41
N LYS A 156 12.41 -12.23 5.02
CA LYS A 156 11.36 -12.42 6.02
C LYS A 156 11.37 -13.91 6.39
N ARG A 157 12.07 -14.29 7.44
CA ARG A 157 12.04 -15.66 7.95
C ARG A 157 10.66 -15.92 8.52
N PHE A 158 9.93 -16.82 7.90
CA PHE A 158 8.78 -17.46 8.49
C PHE A 158 9.30 -18.53 9.44
N CYS A 159 9.08 -18.35 10.75
CA CYS A 159 9.17 -19.47 11.67
C CYS A 159 7.81 -20.16 11.69
N THR A 160 7.75 -21.37 11.17
CA THR A 160 6.61 -22.29 11.35
C THR A 160 6.93 -23.16 12.55
N ASP A 161 6.03 -23.18 13.54
CA ASP A 161 5.95 -24.27 14.52
C ASP A 161 5.18 -25.45 13.90
#